data_b09a0bd4d0cf9cd4277ff09a3c542c68
#
_entry.id   b09a0bd4d0cf9cd4277ff09a3c542c68
#
_cell.length_a   1.000
_cell.length_b   1.000
_cell.length_c   1.000
_cell.angle_alpha   90.00
_cell.angle_beta   90.00
_cell.angle_gamma   90.00
#
_symmetry.space_group_name_H-M   'P 1'
#
loop_
_entity.id
_entity.type
_entity.pdbx_description
1 polymer ?
#
loop_
_entity_poly.entity_id
_entity_poly.type
_entity_poly.pdbx_seq_one_letter_code
_entity_poly.pdbx_strand_id
1 'polypeptide(L)'
;MAAPAIPNPPVALKLLSEPPASHRTATRTVETKPGRRYRLFTAMPAANSAETFPALYMLDGNAAFDALSGDMLATHPGLAVIGIGYETQAGFDFEARARDYTPPAAAPDPRHPTRASGEVARFLAALTRTLIPGLEAALPLDPARRTLWGHSFGGLFALHALAHAPDAFSGYSVVSPSLWWDGGAILDALAQSAPTWPPRAVDLCRTDTVRRSDGSLADPENRVARLEALLAERTDLSIRALAGVSHRAALDRSLPGALAFAAREI
;
A
#
# COMPACT_ATOMS: atom_id res chain seq x y z
N MET A 1 15.67 8.64 25.92
CA MET A 1 16.22 7.39 25.35
C MET A 1 15.76 7.27 23.92
N ALA A 2 16.65 7.00 22.97
CA ALA A 2 16.26 6.75 21.59
C ALA A 2 15.36 5.50 21.52
N ALA A 3 14.29 5.56 20.72
CA ALA A 3 13.46 4.38 20.49
C ALA A 3 14.32 3.25 19.87
N PRO A 4 14.07 1.98 20.23
CA PRO A 4 14.81 0.88 19.63
C PRO A 4 14.64 0.87 18.11
N ALA A 5 15.75 0.66 17.39
CA ALA A 5 15.72 0.62 15.93
C ALA A 5 14.78 -0.50 15.47
N ILE A 6 13.90 -0.18 14.52
CA ILE A 6 13.02 -1.20 13.90
C ILE A 6 13.89 -2.15 13.07
N PRO A 7 13.87 -3.47 13.34
CA PRO A 7 14.63 -4.42 12.55
C PRO A 7 14.23 -4.34 11.07
N ASN A 8 15.21 -4.25 10.19
CA ASN A 8 15.02 -4.15 8.74
C ASN A 8 16.01 -5.08 8.02
N PRO A 9 15.84 -6.40 8.15
CA PRO A 9 16.75 -7.37 7.55
C PRO A 9 16.66 -7.35 6.02
N PRO A 10 17.66 -7.88 5.34
CA PRO A 10 17.59 -8.17 3.91
C PRO A 10 16.39 -9.08 3.60
N VAL A 11 15.75 -8.84 2.46
CA VAL A 11 14.65 -9.66 1.95
C VAL A 11 15.17 -10.83 1.13
N ALA A 12 14.51 -11.97 1.22
CA ALA A 12 14.89 -13.18 0.47
C ALA A 12 14.30 -13.20 -0.95
N LEU A 13 13.13 -12.58 -1.13
CA LEU A 13 12.40 -12.51 -2.43
C LEU A 13 12.26 -13.87 -3.12
N LYS A 14 11.88 -14.89 -2.37
CA LYS A 14 11.82 -16.29 -2.82
C LYS A 14 11.02 -16.47 -4.11
N LEU A 15 9.94 -15.72 -4.31
CA LEU A 15 9.13 -15.77 -5.52
C LEU A 15 9.90 -15.44 -6.80
N LEU A 16 11.04 -14.72 -6.73
CA LEU A 16 11.86 -14.43 -7.90
C LEU A 16 12.74 -15.61 -8.29
N SER A 17 13.21 -16.41 -7.33
CA SER A 17 14.01 -17.62 -7.58
C SER A 17 13.16 -18.88 -7.76
N GLU A 18 12.01 -18.93 -7.11
CA GLU A 18 11.10 -20.09 -7.05
C GLU A 18 9.67 -19.64 -7.38
N PRO A 19 9.37 -19.23 -8.63
CA PRO A 19 8.03 -18.77 -8.99
C PRO A 19 7.03 -19.93 -8.93
N PRO A 20 5.79 -19.70 -8.46
CA PRO A 20 4.74 -20.71 -8.49
C PRO A 20 4.31 -20.98 -9.94
N ALA A 21 3.80 -22.16 -10.22
CA ALA A 21 3.31 -22.53 -11.56
C ALA A 21 2.18 -21.61 -12.07
N SER A 22 1.44 -20.97 -11.16
CA SER A 22 0.34 -20.06 -11.47
C SER A 22 0.80 -18.68 -11.96
N HIS A 23 2.06 -18.28 -11.70
CA HIS A 23 2.54 -16.93 -12.01
C HIS A 23 3.96 -16.93 -12.54
N ARG A 24 4.26 -15.98 -13.44
CA ARG A 24 5.60 -15.63 -13.87
C ARG A 24 6.06 -14.39 -13.08
N THR A 25 7.22 -14.45 -12.48
CA THR A 25 7.74 -13.37 -11.66
C THR A 25 8.93 -12.69 -12.31
N ALA A 26 9.04 -11.37 -12.12
CA ALA A 26 10.17 -10.59 -12.61
C ALA A 26 10.41 -9.37 -11.73
N THR A 27 11.57 -8.75 -11.90
CA THR A 27 11.90 -7.46 -11.28
C THR A 27 12.60 -6.55 -12.26
N ARG A 28 12.34 -5.25 -12.19
CA ARG A 28 13.04 -4.22 -12.95
C ARG A 28 13.15 -2.93 -12.16
N THR A 29 14.15 -2.12 -12.44
CA THR A 29 14.24 -0.76 -11.91
C THR A 29 13.77 0.25 -12.96
N VAL A 30 13.03 1.26 -12.52
CA VAL A 30 12.55 2.37 -13.34
C VAL A 30 12.95 3.68 -12.69
N GLU A 31 13.56 4.56 -13.46
CA GLU A 31 13.84 5.92 -13.06
C GLU A 31 12.76 6.86 -13.58
N THR A 32 12.08 7.56 -12.68
CA THR A 32 10.99 8.50 -13.03
C THR A 32 11.49 9.92 -13.23
N LYS A 33 12.57 10.28 -12.54
CA LYS A 33 13.33 11.54 -12.64
C LYS A 33 14.76 11.27 -12.18
N PRO A 34 15.76 12.10 -12.54
CA PRO A 34 17.12 11.91 -12.06
C PRO A 34 17.19 11.69 -10.53
N GLY A 35 17.78 10.58 -10.12
CA GLY A 35 17.90 10.17 -8.72
C GLY A 35 16.62 9.62 -8.07
N ARG A 36 15.54 9.41 -8.81
CA ARG A 36 14.28 8.81 -8.30
C ARG A 36 14.04 7.46 -8.96
N ARG A 37 14.58 6.42 -8.37
CA ARG A 37 14.54 5.05 -8.87
C ARG A 37 13.66 4.17 -7.99
N TYR A 38 12.78 3.41 -8.67
CA TYR A 38 11.86 2.48 -8.04
C TYR A 38 12.11 1.08 -8.57
N ARG A 39 12.16 0.11 -7.67
CA ARG A 39 12.25 -1.30 -8.01
C ARG A 39 10.85 -1.87 -8.11
N LEU A 40 10.49 -2.32 -9.30
CA LEU A 40 9.20 -2.93 -9.58
C LEU A 40 9.34 -4.45 -9.54
N PHE A 41 8.45 -5.09 -8.80
CA PHE A 41 8.30 -6.53 -8.72
C PHE A 41 7.00 -6.91 -9.41
N THR A 42 6.98 -7.96 -10.21
CA THR A 42 5.77 -8.41 -10.88
C THR A 42 5.56 -9.91 -10.67
N ALA A 43 4.33 -10.30 -10.35
CA ALA A 43 3.85 -11.66 -10.45
C ALA A 43 2.63 -11.64 -11.39
N MET A 44 2.86 -12.07 -12.63
CA MET A 44 1.85 -12.07 -13.68
C MET A 44 1.24 -13.46 -13.83
N PRO A 45 -0.09 -13.58 -13.98
CA PRO A 45 -0.72 -14.86 -14.30
C PRO A 45 0.01 -15.61 -15.40
N ALA A 46 0.23 -16.91 -15.20
CA ALA A 46 0.90 -17.76 -16.19
C ALA A 46 -0.02 -18.16 -17.36
N ALA A 47 -1.33 -17.93 -17.20
CA ALA A 47 -2.32 -18.23 -18.24
C ALA A 47 -2.02 -17.42 -19.52
N ASN A 48 -2.05 -18.10 -20.66
CA ASN A 48 -2.02 -17.46 -21.97
C ASN A 48 -3.46 -17.02 -22.30
N SER A 49 -3.87 -15.90 -21.76
CA SER A 49 -5.16 -15.27 -22.09
C SER A 49 -4.91 -14.08 -23.02
N ALA A 50 -5.81 -13.86 -23.96
CA ALA A 50 -5.88 -12.62 -24.72
C ALA A 50 -6.50 -11.48 -23.87
N GLU A 51 -6.94 -11.81 -22.66
CA GLU A 51 -7.59 -10.89 -21.72
C GLU A 51 -6.56 -10.17 -20.84
N THR A 52 -6.92 -8.98 -20.41
CA THR A 52 -6.16 -8.22 -19.42
C THR A 52 -6.54 -8.67 -17.98
N PHE A 53 -5.60 -8.58 -17.06
CA PHE A 53 -5.74 -9.03 -15.69
C PHE A 53 -5.98 -7.87 -14.71
N PRO A 54 -6.85 -8.03 -13.71
CA PRO A 54 -6.90 -7.12 -12.57
C PRO A 54 -5.54 -7.07 -11.90
N ALA A 55 -5.18 -5.92 -11.32
CA ALA A 55 -3.87 -5.73 -10.71
C ALA A 55 -3.94 -5.20 -9.27
N LEU A 56 -3.22 -5.85 -8.36
CA LEU A 56 -2.93 -5.37 -7.02
C LEU A 56 -1.57 -4.66 -7.01
N TYR A 57 -1.56 -3.34 -6.85
CA TYR A 57 -0.36 -2.55 -6.69
C TYR A 57 -0.03 -2.40 -5.21
N MET A 58 1.09 -2.96 -4.77
CA MET A 58 1.52 -2.97 -3.38
C MET A 58 2.66 -1.99 -3.17
N LEU A 59 2.49 -1.06 -2.23
CA LEU A 59 3.55 -0.19 -1.75
C LEU A 59 4.52 -0.95 -0.84
N ASP A 60 5.69 -0.35 -0.54
CA ASP A 60 6.78 -1.06 0.17
C ASP A 60 7.11 -2.41 -0.49
N GLY A 61 7.18 -2.42 -1.82
CA GLY A 61 7.24 -3.61 -2.65
C GLY A 61 8.30 -4.64 -2.27
N ASN A 62 9.43 -4.20 -1.70
CA ASN A 62 10.45 -5.13 -1.20
C ASN A 62 9.90 -6.02 -0.08
N ALA A 63 9.32 -5.41 0.97
CA ALA A 63 8.75 -6.16 2.10
C ALA A 63 7.47 -6.90 1.71
N ALA A 64 6.57 -6.24 0.97
CA ALA A 64 5.29 -6.82 0.59
C ALA A 64 5.46 -8.03 -0.35
N PHE A 65 6.38 -7.94 -1.33
CA PHE A 65 6.65 -9.04 -2.26
C PHE A 65 7.41 -10.20 -1.59
N ASP A 66 8.28 -9.89 -0.61
CA ASP A 66 8.96 -10.90 0.19
C ASP A 66 8.00 -11.70 1.09
N ALA A 67 6.94 -11.05 1.57
CA ALA A 67 5.92 -11.67 2.41
C ALA A 67 4.90 -12.53 1.63
N LEU A 68 4.84 -12.39 0.30
CA LEU A 68 4.00 -13.23 -0.55
C LEU A 68 4.56 -14.65 -0.64
N SER A 69 3.66 -15.64 -0.66
CA SER A 69 4.01 -17.03 -0.95
C SER A 69 3.42 -17.49 -2.28
N GLY A 70 3.99 -18.58 -2.84
CA GLY A 70 3.44 -19.23 -4.03
C GLY A 70 2.00 -19.71 -3.82
N ASP A 71 1.67 -20.22 -2.63
CA ASP A 71 0.33 -20.67 -2.28
C ASP A 71 -0.68 -19.51 -2.26
N MET A 72 -0.29 -18.35 -1.70
CA MET A 72 -1.15 -17.16 -1.74
C MET A 72 -1.47 -16.75 -3.19
N LEU A 73 -0.49 -16.75 -4.07
CA LEU A 73 -0.70 -16.43 -5.49
C LEU A 73 -1.55 -17.49 -6.20
N ALA A 74 -1.34 -18.76 -5.88
CA ALA A 74 -2.09 -19.87 -6.49
C ALA A 74 -3.59 -19.86 -6.17
N THR A 75 -4.01 -19.23 -5.06
CA THR A 75 -5.43 -19.04 -4.75
C THR A 75 -6.11 -18.00 -5.64
N HIS A 76 -5.34 -17.16 -6.34
CA HIS A 76 -5.83 -16.11 -7.24
C HIS A 76 -5.08 -16.11 -8.58
N PRO A 77 -5.18 -17.19 -9.38
CA PRO A 77 -4.34 -17.40 -10.57
C PRO A 77 -4.59 -16.38 -11.69
N GLY A 78 -5.69 -15.63 -11.65
CA GLY A 78 -6.03 -14.57 -12.58
C GLY A 78 -5.70 -13.14 -12.09
N LEU A 79 -5.04 -12.97 -10.93
CA LEU A 79 -4.70 -11.65 -10.38
C LEU A 79 -3.22 -11.33 -10.64
N ALA A 80 -2.93 -10.22 -11.30
CA ALA A 80 -1.57 -9.69 -11.36
C ALA A 80 -1.20 -8.97 -10.06
N VAL A 81 0.00 -9.23 -9.52
CA VAL A 81 0.50 -8.57 -8.31
C VAL A 81 1.76 -7.78 -8.63
N ILE A 82 1.74 -6.50 -8.32
CA ILE A 82 2.79 -5.54 -8.65
C ILE A 82 3.32 -4.90 -7.36
N GLY A 83 4.56 -5.19 -6.98
CA GLY A 83 5.24 -4.52 -5.87
C GLY A 83 5.97 -3.27 -6.35
N ILE A 84 5.73 -2.13 -5.70
CA ILE A 84 6.44 -0.87 -5.95
C ILE A 84 7.34 -0.60 -4.76
N GLY A 85 8.62 -0.82 -4.93
CA GLY A 85 9.63 -0.73 -3.91
C GLY A 85 10.80 0.17 -4.29
N TYR A 86 11.91 -0.02 -3.61
CA TYR A 86 13.09 0.82 -3.71
C TYR A 86 14.35 -0.02 -4.03
N GLU A 87 15.42 0.62 -4.48
CA GLU A 87 16.72 -0.02 -4.70
C GLU A 87 17.47 -0.27 -3.39
N THR A 88 16.92 -1.15 -2.58
CA THR A 88 17.53 -1.60 -1.32
C THR A 88 17.48 -3.12 -1.24
N GLN A 89 18.38 -3.72 -0.46
CA GLN A 89 18.31 -5.14 -0.11
C GLN A 89 17.41 -5.39 1.10
N ALA A 90 17.05 -4.35 1.85
CA ALA A 90 16.18 -4.43 3.02
C ALA A 90 14.69 -4.42 2.61
N GLY A 91 13.82 -4.84 3.53
CA GLY A 91 12.37 -4.79 3.32
C GLY A 91 11.82 -3.37 3.15
N PHE A 92 12.44 -2.38 3.81
CA PHE A 92 12.02 -0.99 3.74
C PHE A 92 13.19 -0.07 3.44
N ASP A 93 12.96 0.93 2.60
CA ASP A 93 13.77 2.15 2.57
C ASP A 93 13.05 3.21 3.40
N PHE A 94 13.42 3.32 4.67
CA PHE A 94 12.73 4.21 5.62
C PHE A 94 12.82 5.68 5.24
N GLU A 95 13.87 6.11 4.56
CA GLU A 95 14.04 7.50 4.09
C GLU A 95 13.18 7.76 2.86
N ALA A 96 13.27 6.90 1.86
CA ALA A 96 12.51 7.06 0.63
C ALA A 96 11.00 6.97 0.87
N ARG A 97 10.52 5.97 1.66
CA ARG A 97 9.10 5.80 1.95
C ARG A 97 8.51 6.92 2.79
N ALA A 98 9.27 7.45 3.76
CA ALA A 98 8.79 8.59 4.54
C ALA A 98 8.58 9.82 3.65
N ARG A 99 9.54 10.11 2.79
CA ARG A 99 9.45 11.19 1.82
C ARG A 99 8.27 11.00 0.84
N ASP A 100 8.14 9.80 0.27
CA ASP A 100 7.22 9.54 -0.84
C ASP A 100 5.76 9.29 -0.38
N TYR A 101 5.55 8.79 0.85
CA TYR A 101 4.21 8.38 1.30
C TYR A 101 3.53 9.37 2.25
N THR A 102 4.25 10.40 2.69
CA THR A 102 3.67 11.35 3.65
C THR A 102 3.34 12.69 3.01
N PRO A 103 2.19 13.28 3.36
CA PRO A 103 1.89 14.68 3.05
C PRO A 103 2.87 15.64 3.76
N PRO A 104 3.02 16.87 3.26
CA PRO A 104 3.64 17.94 4.04
C PRO A 104 2.98 18.04 5.41
N ALA A 105 3.76 18.25 6.45
CA ALA A 105 3.28 18.37 7.81
C ALA A 105 3.77 19.68 8.44
N ALA A 106 3.00 20.22 9.39
CA ALA A 106 3.35 21.43 10.12
C ALA A 106 4.61 21.27 10.98
N ALA A 107 4.93 20.02 11.39
CA ALA A 107 6.13 19.68 12.14
C ALA A 107 6.73 18.35 11.63
N PRO A 108 8.05 18.15 11.77
CA PRO A 108 8.70 16.89 11.46
C PRO A 108 8.14 15.72 12.29
N ASP A 109 8.33 14.47 11.80
CA ASP A 109 8.04 13.27 12.59
C ASP A 109 8.81 13.33 13.92
N PRO A 110 8.15 13.40 15.09
CA PRO A 110 8.84 13.53 16.38
C PRO A 110 9.75 12.33 16.69
N ARG A 111 9.51 11.19 16.08
CA ARG A 111 10.35 9.99 16.24
C ARG A 111 11.60 10.03 15.37
N HIS A 112 11.57 10.79 14.27
CA HIS A 112 12.64 10.90 13.28
C HIS A 112 12.71 12.32 12.70
N PRO A 113 13.08 13.32 13.51
CA PRO A 113 12.93 14.74 13.16
C PRO A 113 13.83 15.20 11.99
N THR A 114 14.86 14.45 11.67
CA THR A 114 15.79 14.75 10.54
C THR A 114 15.40 14.05 9.25
N ARG A 115 14.40 13.16 9.29
CA ARG A 115 13.99 12.39 8.11
C ARG A 115 13.19 13.25 7.14
N ALA A 116 13.61 13.26 5.87
CA ALA A 116 12.86 13.94 4.82
C ALA A 116 11.45 13.33 4.65
N SER A 117 10.44 14.19 4.45
CA SER A 117 9.04 13.81 4.33
C SER A 117 8.29 14.81 3.43
N GLY A 118 7.01 14.56 3.12
CA GLY A 118 6.14 15.58 2.53
C GLY A 118 6.11 15.65 1.01
N GLU A 119 6.61 14.63 0.28
CA GLU A 119 6.58 14.63 -1.18
C GLU A 119 5.51 13.71 -1.78
N VAL A 120 4.45 13.41 -1.04
CA VAL A 120 3.38 12.49 -1.43
C VAL A 120 2.77 12.81 -2.80
N ALA A 121 2.54 14.09 -3.11
CA ALA A 121 1.98 14.51 -4.39
C ALA A 121 2.93 14.22 -5.57
N ARG A 122 4.25 14.31 -5.35
CA ARG A 122 5.25 13.95 -6.36
C ARG A 122 5.27 12.45 -6.62
N PHE A 123 5.19 11.66 -5.56
CA PHE A 123 5.14 10.21 -5.72
C PHE A 123 3.82 9.76 -6.34
N LEU A 124 2.68 10.34 -5.95
CA LEU A 124 1.39 10.08 -6.59
C LEU A 124 1.44 10.36 -8.10
N ALA A 125 2.03 11.49 -8.50
CA ALA A 125 2.21 11.80 -9.91
C ALA A 125 3.15 10.82 -10.64
N ALA A 126 4.26 10.41 -10.00
CA ALA A 126 5.17 9.41 -10.56
C ALA A 126 4.47 8.05 -10.72
N LEU A 127 3.69 7.63 -9.72
CA LEU A 127 2.94 6.39 -9.71
C LEU A 127 1.90 6.36 -10.84
N THR A 128 1.04 7.38 -10.91
CA THR A 128 -0.13 7.40 -11.80
C THR A 128 0.18 7.83 -13.23
N ARG A 129 1.27 8.59 -13.45
CA ARG A 129 1.61 9.13 -14.78
C ARG A 129 2.83 8.47 -15.43
N THR A 130 3.61 7.68 -14.67
CA THR A 130 4.83 7.07 -15.21
C THR A 130 4.89 5.58 -14.94
N LEU A 131 4.83 5.16 -13.66
CA LEU A 131 5.05 3.75 -13.28
C LEU A 131 3.91 2.85 -13.75
N ILE A 132 2.66 3.18 -13.40
CA ILE A 132 1.49 2.40 -13.82
C ILE A 132 1.32 2.39 -15.33
N PRO A 133 1.30 3.55 -16.04
CA PRO A 133 1.19 3.52 -17.50
C PRO A 133 2.31 2.75 -18.20
N GLY A 134 3.54 2.83 -17.68
CA GLY A 134 4.66 2.06 -18.22
C GLY A 134 4.57 0.54 -17.97
N LEU A 135 3.89 0.12 -16.90
CA LEU A 135 3.57 -1.28 -16.64
C LEU A 135 2.45 -1.77 -17.58
N GLU A 136 1.37 -1.03 -17.70
CA GLU A 136 0.22 -1.37 -18.52
C GLU A 136 0.53 -1.37 -20.02
N ALA A 137 1.45 -0.53 -20.47
CA ALA A 137 1.96 -0.58 -21.84
C ALA A 137 2.80 -1.84 -22.15
N ALA A 138 3.39 -2.45 -21.11
CA ALA A 138 4.29 -3.60 -21.27
C ALA A 138 3.66 -4.94 -20.87
N LEU A 139 2.58 -4.94 -20.09
CA LEU A 139 1.95 -6.12 -19.50
C LEU A 139 0.43 -6.07 -19.71
N PRO A 140 -0.24 -7.21 -19.86
CA PRO A 140 -1.68 -7.29 -20.05
C PRO A 140 -2.44 -7.01 -18.75
N LEU A 141 -2.38 -5.77 -18.27
CA LEU A 141 -3.07 -5.30 -17.08
C LEU A 141 -4.35 -4.56 -17.46
N ASP A 142 -5.41 -4.70 -16.66
CA ASP A 142 -6.68 -4.03 -16.86
C ASP A 142 -6.68 -2.65 -16.18
N PRO A 143 -6.68 -1.54 -16.93
CA PRO A 143 -6.67 -0.20 -16.33
C PRO A 143 -7.94 0.13 -15.52
N ALA A 144 -9.04 -0.59 -15.74
CA ALA A 144 -10.28 -0.40 -15.00
C ALA A 144 -10.29 -1.13 -13.64
N ARG A 145 -9.42 -2.14 -13.47
CA ARG A 145 -9.38 -2.99 -12.27
C ARG A 145 -8.05 -2.89 -11.53
N ARG A 146 -7.73 -1.65 -11.08
CA ARG A 146 -6.54 -1.35 -10.29
C ARG A 146 -6.89 -1.30 -8.81
N THR A 147 -6.25 -2.10 -7.98
CA THR A 147 -6.33 -2.00 -6.52
C THR A 147 -5.00 -1.52 -5.96
N LEU A 148 -5.02 -0.50 -5.09
CA LEU A 148 -3.85 -0.02 -4.36
C LEU A 148 -3.85 -0.58 -2.95
N TRP A 149 -2.78 -1.27 -2.55
CA TRP A 149 -2.57 -1.75 -1.19
C TRP A 149 -1.43 -0.98 -0.53
N GLY A 150 -1.62 -0.63 0.75
CA GLY A 150 -0.57 -0.01 1.54
C GLY A 150 -0.74 -0.21 3.05
N HIS A 151 0.39 -0.42 3.73
CA HIS A 151 0.47 -0.59 5.18
C HIS A 151 1.13 0.62 5.85
N SER A 152 0.61 1.08 6.99
CA SER A 152 1.19 2.16 7.79
C SER A 152 1.30 3.48 7.01
N PHE A 153 2.50 4.00 6.69
CA PHE A 153 2.68 5.13 5.77
C PHE A 153 2.16 4.81 4.36
N GLY A 154 2.30 3.55 3.89
CA GLY A 154 1.66 3.12 2.65
C GLY A 154 0.14 3.19 2.71
N GLY A 155 -0.47 2.88 3.87
CA GLY A 155 -1.90 3.06 4.11
C GLY A 155 -2.31 4.54 4.13
N LEU A 156 -1.49 5.41 4.72
CA LEU A 156 -1.67 6.87 4.65
C LEU A 156 -1.62 7.37 3.20
N PHE A 157 -0.66 6.87 2.41
CA PHE A 157 -0.58 7.19 0.98
C PHE A 157 -1.81 6.70 0.20
N ALA A 158 -2.31 5.49 0.47
CA ALA A 158 -3.51 4.98 -0.19
C ALA A 158 -4.73 5.87 0.09
N LEU A 159 -4.90 6.35 1.32
CA LEU A 159 -5.93 7.34 1.67
C LEU A 159 -5.69 8.69 0.96
N HIS A 160 -4.43 9.12 0.86
CA HIS A 160 -4.09 10.34 0.11
C HIS A 160 -4.42 10.19 -1.39
N ALA A 161 -4.15 9.04 -1.97
CA ALA A 161 -4.51 8.76 -3.37
C ALA A 161 -6.04 8.77 -3.57
N LEU A 162 -6.81 8.19 -2.64
CA LEU A 162 -8.27 8.25 -2.65
C LEU A 162 -8.80 9.70 -2.57
N ALA A 163 -8.18 10.53 -1.73
CA ALA A 163 -8.59 11.92 -1.57
C ALA A 163 -8.27 12.81 -2.80
N HIS A 164 -7.12 12.59 -3.46
CA HIS A 164 -6.59 13.53 -4.46
C HIS A 164 -6.55 13.00 -5.90
N ALA A 165 -6.74 11.70 -6.09
CA ALA A 165 -6.80 11.05 -7.40
C ALA A 165 -7.74 9.83 -7.34
N PRO A 166 -9.03 10.02 -6.98
CA PRO A 166 -9.96 8.91 -6.75
C PRO A 166 -10.15 8.03 -8.00
N ASP A 167 -9.94 8.57 -9.19
CA ASP A 167 -10.04 7.83 -10.46
C ASP A 167 -8.83 6.96 -10.79
N ALA A 168 -7.74 7.09 -10.05
CA ALA A 168 -6.52 6.33 -10.34
C ALA A 168 -6.65 4.83 -10.04
N PHE A 169 -7.52 4.47 -9.10
CA PHE A 169 -7.73 3.09 -8.66
C PHE A 169 -9.23 2.81 -8.48
N SER A 170 -9.66 1.61 -8.84
CA SER A 170 -11.03 1.13 -8.58
C SER A 170 -11.20 0.62 -7.15
N GLY A 171 -10.12 0.16 -6.51
CA GLY A 171 -10.11 -0.37 -5.16
C GLY A 171 -8.91 0.11 -4.33
N TYR A 172 -9.10 0.19 -3.02
CA TYR A 172 -8.08 0.58 -2.05
C TYR A 172 -8.09 -0.42 -0.88
N SER A 173 -7.00 -1.13 -0.66
CA SER A 173 -6.80 -1.97 0.53
C SER A 173 -5.85 -1.26 1.49
N VAL A 174 -6.42 -0.68 2.53
CA VAL A 174 -5.77 0.22 3.48
C VAL A 174 -5.49 -0.53 4.77
N VAL A 175 -4.22 -0.71 5.12
CA VAL A 175 -3.82 -1.52 6.28
C VAL A 175 -3.20 -0.67 7.37
N SER A 176 -3.87 -0.60 8.52
CA SER A 176 -3.41 0.12 9.73
C SER A 176 -2.74 1.47 9.39
N PRO A 177 -3.43 2.38 8.70
CA PRO A 177 -2.85 3.62 8.19
C PRO A 177 -2.31 4.50 9.31
N SER A 178 -1.25 5.26 9.04
CA SER A 178 -0.62 6.18 9.98
C SER A 178 -1.46 7.45 10.19
N LEU A 179 -2.67 7.31 10.76
CA LEU A 179 -3.61 8.42 10.96
C LEU A 179 -3.13 9.50 11.95
N TRP A 180 -2.05 9.24 12.68
CA TRP A 180 -1.44 10.20 13.58
C TRP A 180 -0.61 11.28 12.86
N TRP A 181 -0.26 11.07 11.57
CA TRP A 181 0.55 11.99 10.79
C TRP A 181 -0.13 13.35 10.69
N ASP A 182 0.62 14.42 11.01
CA ASP A 182 0.14 15.81 11.01
C ASP A 182 -1.23 15.98 11.69
N GLY A 183 -1.35 15.45 12.93
CA GLY A 183 -2.58 15.58 13.70
C GLY A 183 -3.81 14.86 13.12
N GLY A 184 -3.65 14.07 12.06
CA GLY A 184 -4.77 13.41 11.39
C GLY A 184 -5.35 14.20 10.22
N ALA A 185 -4.60 15.15 9.66
CA ALA A 185 -5.02 16.02 8.55
C ALA A 185 -5.59 15.25 7.34
N ILE A 186 -5.19 13.99 7.14
CA ILE A 186 -5.76 13.13 6.10
C ILE A 186 -7.28 12.94 6.24
N LEU A 187 -7.82 12.92 7.46
CA LEU A 187 -9.25 12.77 7.69
C LEU A 187 -10.05 13.98 7.21
N ASP A 188 -9.48 15.17 7.35
CA ASP A 188 -10.10 16.40 6.84
C ASP A 188 -10.03 16.46 5.31
N ALA A 189 -8.91 16.06 4.72
CA ALA A 189 -8.76 15.95 3.27
C ALA A 189 -9.77 14.97 2.66
N LEU A 190 -9.96 13.81 3.29
CA LEU A 190 -10.98 12.82 2.88
C LEU A 190 -12.40 13.40 2.99
N ALA A 191 -12.74 14.04 4.10
CA ALA A 191 -14.05 14.63 4.30
C ALA A 191 -14.38 15.71 3.25
N GLN A 192 -13.39 16.52 2.87
CA GLN A 192 -13.54 17.56 1.85
C GLN A 192 -13.71 17.01 0.44
N SER A 193 -12.98 15.94 0.09
CA SER A 193 -12.99 15.36 -1.26
C SER A 193 -14.10 14.32 -1.47
N ALA A 194 -14.56 13.64 -0.42
CA ALA A 194 -15.51 12.54 -0.48
C ALA A 194 -16.79 12.82 -1.31
N PRO A 195 -17.38 14.03 -1.29
CA PRO A 195 -18.57 14.32 -2.11
C PRO A 195 -18.36 14.19 -3.62
N THR A 196 -17.12 14.20 -4.09
CA THR A 196 -16.77 14.15 -5.52
C THR A 196 -16.27 12.78 -5.98
N TRP A 197 -16.16 11.80 -5.08
CA TRP A 197 -15.64 10.48 -5.46
C TRP A 197 -16.63 9.72 -6.34
N PRO A 198 -16.14 9.07 -7.40
CA PRO A 198 -16.92 8.03 -8.05
C PRO A 198 -17.06 6.82 -7.10
N PRO A 199 -17.97 5.86 -7.37
CA PRO A 199 -18.07 4.64 -6.59
C PRO A 199 -16.70 3.95 -6.48
N ARG A 200 -16.25 3.69 -5.25
CA ARG A 200 -14.96 3.03 -4.96
C ARG A 200 -15.16 1.97 -3.90
N ALA A 201 -14.36 0.93 -4.03
CA ALA A 201 -14.31 -0.12 -3.05
C ALA A 201 -13.13 0.10 -2.10
N VAL A 202 -13.36 -0.02 -0.81
CA VAL A 202 -12.32 0.11 0.22
C VAL A 202 -12.33 -1.09 1.15
N ASP A 203 -11.19 -1.75 1.28
CA ASP A 203 -10.93 -2.77 2.28
C ASP A 203 -10.06 -2.15 3.38
N LEU A 204 -10.66 -1.82 4.50
CA LEU A 204 -9.95 -1.29 5.66
C LEU A 204 -9.57 -2.43 6.59
N CYS A 205 -8.27 -2.74 6.62
CA CYS A 205 -7.71 -3.74 7.52
C CYS A 205 -7.00 -3.07 8.69
N ARG A 206 -7.42 -3.35 9.91
CA ARG A 206 -6.87 -2.75 11.13
C ARG A 206 -6.47 -3.78 12.16
N THR A 207 -5.51 -3.42 13.01
CA THR A 207 -5.22 -4.17 14.23
C THR A 207 -6.18 -3.74 15.34
N ASP A 208 -6.47 -4.64 16.27
CA ASP A 208 -7.29 -4.37 17.46
C ASP A 208 -6.47 -3.83 18.64
N THR A 209 -5.25 -3.35 18.38
CA THR A 209 -4.35 -2.83 19.42
C THR A 209 -4.94 -1.58 20.05
N VAL A 210 -5.48 -1.71 21.26
CA VAL A 210 -6.02 -0.58 22.05
C VAL A 210 -4.90 0.20 22.70
N ARG A 211 -3.83 -0.45 23.14
CA ARG A 211 -2.68 0.18 23.81
C ARG A 211 -1.36 -0.24 23.16
N ARG A 212 -0.42 0.70 23.16
CA ARG A 212 0.98 0.44 22.80
C ARG A 212 1.72 -0.26 23.93
N SER A 213 2.92 -0.72 23.65
CA SER A 213 3.80 -1.37 24.65
C SER A 213 4.15 -0.48 25.84
N ASP A 214 4.09 0.86 25.68
CA ASP A 214 4.30 1.84 26.73
C ASP A 214 3.05 2.16 27.57
N GLY A 215 1.94 1.46 27.30
CA GLY A 215 0.66 1.63 27.99
C GLY A 215 -0.23 2.77 27.46
N SER A 216 0.28 3.62 26.55
CA SER A 216 -0.53 4.67 25.93
C SER A 216 -1.61 4.10 25.00
N LEU A 217 -2.69 4.86 24.78
CA LEU A 217 -3.70 4.50 23.78
C LEU A 217 -3.08 4.55 22.38
N ALA A 218 -3.40 3.55 21.58
CA ALA A 218 -2.93 3.49 20.18
C ALA A 218 -3.59 4.57 19.31
N ASP A 219 -4.86 4.86 19.59
CA ASP A 219 -5.66 5.88 18.90
C ASP A 219 -6.47 6.71 19.94
N PRO A 220 -5.83 7.66 20.66
CA PRO A 220 -6.49 8.43 21.71
C PRO A 220 -7.55 9.38 21.20
N GLU A 221 -7.55 9.69 19.91
CA GLU A 221 -8.48 10.64 19.28
C GLU A 221 -9.55 9.95 18.42
N ASN A 222 -9.68 8.63 18.54
CA ASN A 222 -10.67 7.82 17.78
C ASN A 222 -10.62 8.06 16.27
N ARG A 223 -9.43 8.30 15.70
CA ARG A 223 -9.24 8.58 14.28
C ARG A 223 -9.66 7.41 13.40
N VAL A 224 -9.50 6.18 13.89
CA VAL A 224 -9.93 4.97 13.17
C VAL A 224 -11.45 4.96 13.03
N ALA A 225 -12.20 5.22 14.09
CA ALA A 225 -13.66 5.28 14.03
C ALA A 225 -14.15 6.42 13.12
N ARG A 226 -13.47 7.58 13.15
CA ARG A 226 -13.77 8.68 12.23
C ARG A 226 -13.51 8.29 10.77
N LEU A 227 -12.41 7.59 10.49
CA LEU A 227 -12.11 7.08 9.15
C LEU A 227 -13.18 6.08 8.69
N GLU A 228 -13.56 5.12 9.54
CA GLU A 228 -14.61 4.14 9.24
C GLU A 228 -15.92 4.83 8.87
N ALA A 229 -16.35 5.83 9.63
CA ALA A 229 -17.58 6.58 9.36
C ALA A 229 -17.52 7.32 8.00
N LEU A 230 -16.42 8.02 7.71
CA LEU A 230 -16.21 8.74 6.45
C LEU A 230 -16.25 7.80 5.23
N LEU A 231 -15.61 6.64 5.34
CA LEU A 231 -15.55 5.67 4.25
C LEU A 231 -16.91 4.97 4.04
N ALA A 232 -17.61 4.62 5.12
CA ALA A 232 -18.92 3.95 5.05
C ALA A 232 -19.99 4.78 4.32
N GLU A 233 -19.93 6.10 4.41
CA GLU A 233 -20.87 6.99 3.73
C GLU A 233 -20.66 7.08 2.22
N ARG A 234 -19.44 6.77 1.72
CA ARG A 234 -19.02 7.16 0.36
C ARG A 234 -18.38 6.05 -0.46
N THR A 235 -18.17 4.89 0.12
CA THR A 235 -17.48 3.76 -0.55
C THR A 235 -18.21 2.45 -0.25
N ASP A 236 -17.95 1.44 -1.10
CA ASP A 236 -18.23 0.04 -0.75
C ASP A 236 -17.15 -0.42 0.23
N LEU A 237 -17.44 -0.21 1.53
CA LEU A 237 -16.49 -0.44 2.62
C LEU A 237 -16.59 -1.86 3.16
N SER A 238 -15.48 -2.57 3.13
CA SER A 238 -15.27 -3.77 3.96
C SER A 238 -14.28 -3.49 5.08
N ILE A 239 -14.54 -3.99 6.28
CA ILE A 239 -13.67 -3.81 7.44
C ILE A 239 -13.19 -5.17 7.91
N ARG A 240 -11.87 -5.32 8.06
CA ARG A 240 -11.23 -6.51 8.63
C ARG A 240 -10.42 -6.14 9.87
N ALA A 241 -10.66 -6.83 10.98
CA ALA A 241 -9.87 -6.69 12.19
C ALA A 241 -8.90 -7.88 12.33
N LEU A 242 -7.63 -7.59 12.51
CA LEU A 242 -6.57 -8.57 12.77
C LEU A 242 -6.37 -8.68 14.30
N ALA A 243 -7.14 -9.57 14.92
CA ALA A 243 -7.11 -9.77 16.37
C ALA A 243 -5.75 -10.31 16.85
N GLY A 244 -5.19 -9.67 17.88
CA GLY A 244 -3.92 -10.07 18.48
C GLY A 244 -2.68 -9.86 17.60
N VAL A 245 -2.82 -9.18 16.47
CA VAL A 245 -1.73 -8.95 15.51
C VAL A 245 -1.07 -7.60 15.79
N SER A 246 0.27 -7.59 15.91
CA SER A 246 1.03 -6.35 16.04
C SER A 246 0.96 -5.51 14.77
N HIS A 247 1.18 -4.19 14.91
CA HIS A 247 1.21 -3.27 13.76
C HIS A 247 2.17 -3.73 12.66
N ARG A 248 3.37 -4.24 13.03
CA ARG A 248 4.34 -4.76 12.06
C ARG A 248 3.84 -6.01 11.34
N ALA A 249 3.29 -6.98 12.09
CA ALA A 249 2.80 -8.23 11.52
C ALA A 249 1.52 -8.03 10.67
N ALA A 250 0.84 -6.91 10.81
CA ALA A 250 -0.32 -6.59 9.99
C ALA A 250 0.02 -6.51 8.48
N LEU A 251 1.27 -6.17 8.12
CA LEU A 251 1.73 -6.21 6.73
C LEU A 251 1.47 -7.61 6.15
N ASP A 252 2.12 -8.64 6.70
CA ASP A 252 2.04 -10.01 6.20
C ASP A 252 0.63 -10.59 6.33
N ARG A 253 -0.01 -10.37 7.49
CA ARG A 253 -1.32 -10.92 7.82
C ARG A 253 -2.46 -10.33 7.01
N SER A 254 -2.30 -9.16 6.43
CA SER A 254 -3.31 -8.54 5.58
C SER A 254 -3.32 -9.06 4.14
N LEU A 255 -2.20 -9.64 3.66
CA LEU A 255 -2.02 -10.02 2.25
C LEU A 255 -3.08 -10.99 1.70
N PRO A 256 -3.47 -12.07 2.38
CA PRO A 256 -4.50 -12.98 1.84
C PRO A 256 -5.82 -12.25 1.57
N GLY A 257 -6.24 -11.39 2.49
CA GLY A 257 -7.46 -10.62 2.30
C GLY A 257 -7.33 -9.52 1.24
N ALA A 258 -6.15 -8.91 1.10
CA ALA A 258 -5.89 -7.93 0.04
C ALA A 258 -5.92 -8.56 -1.35
N LEU A 259 -5.36 -9.77 -1.50
CA LEU A 259 -5.43 -10.55 -2.74
C LEU A 259 -6.88 -10.92 -3.09
N ALA A 260 -7.64 -11.43 -2.12
CA ALA A 260 -9.05 -11.75 -2.31
C ALA A 260 -9.88 -10.51 -2.69
N PHE A 261 -9.61 -9.36 -2.03
CA PHE A 261 -10.27 -8.10 -2.35
C PHE A 261 -9.97 -7.62 -3.78
N ALA A 262 -8.71 -7.68 -4.21
CA ALA A 262 -8.30 -7.25 -5.55
C ALA A 262 -8.77 -8.20 -6.67
N ALA A 263 -8.95 -9.48 -6.37
CA ALA A 263 -9.39 -10.50 -7.32
C ALA A 263 -10.90 -10.53 -7.54
N ARG A 264 -11.71 -9.81 -6.71
CA ARG A 264 -13.16 -9.80 -6.87
C ARG A 264 -13.56 -9.12 -8.19
N GLU A 265 -14.67 -9.52 -8.75
CA GLU A 265 -15.33 -8.78 -9.82
C GLU A 265 -15.95 -7.51 -9.23
N ILE A 266 -15.64 -6.35 -9.78
CA ILE A 266 -16.15 -5.04 -9.40
C ILE A 266 -17.18 -4.62 -10.43
#